data_26b436468acefe4ca898366363101d44
#
_entry.id   26b436468acefe4ca898366363101d44
#
_cell.length_a   1.000
_cell.length_b   1.000
_cell.length_c   1.000
_cell.angle_alpha   90.00
_cell.angle_beta   90.00
_cell.angle_gamma   90.00
#
_symmetry.space_group_name_H-M   'P 1'
#
loop_
_entity.id
_entity.type
_entity.pdbx_description
1 polymer ?
#
loop_
_entity_poly.entity_id
_entity_poly.type
_entity_poly.pdbx_seq_one_letter_code
_entity_poly.pdbx_strand_id
1 'polypeptide(L)'
;MLRAGVGAFFVALFATGGTILTPELRTEAGWPAWLQFGIAAGLLWARTCVLGGLGILVLYGHAMARYGVFHLADYPMFLGLAAYLALTSTASARLRALRMPILYASVCTGLMWAGIEKWAYPQWTFPLLDARPYLTLGVPPGDFMVLAGLVEFALAFYILTGLGLLRLGLFALCAIFVAAILDFGKLDAIGHLPTIAALVAMFLHGPTPLHRRLHGAGRGLLAEGRRAGVSFAAAVCLFFAAYYGLQHAEHRDAADARGPVALAARTGGQVR
;
A
#
# COMPACT_ATOMS: atom_id res chain seq x y z
N MET A 1 7.52 3.68 -18.62
CA MET A 1 6.17 3.25 -18.28
C MET A 1 5.81 3.63 -16.83
N LEU A 2 6.41 3.06 -15.77
CA LEU A 2 6.06 3.39 -14.36
C LEU A 2 6.10 4.90 -14.10
N ARG A 3 7.16 5.60 -14.54
CA ARG A 3 7.28 7.05 -14.43
C ARG A 3 6.11 7.81 -15.05
N ALA A 4 5.61 7.37 -16.21
CA ALA A 4 4.46 7.98 -16.86
C ALA A 4 3.16 7.72 -16.09
N GLY A 5 2.96 6.48 -15.59
CA GLY A 5 1.80 6.14 -14.76
C GLY A 5 1.74 6.94 -13.46
N VAL A 6 2.88 7.06 -12.75
CA VAL A 6 2.99 7.87 -11.54
C VAL A 6 2.80 9.35 -11.84
N GLY A 7 3.33 9.85 -12.98
CA GLY A 7 3.11 11.24 -13.42
C GLY A 7 1.63 11.52 -13.68
N ALA A 8 0.96 10.65 -14.44
CA ALA A 8 -0.48 10.76 -14.71
C ALA A 8 -1.33 10.74 -13.42
N PHE A 9 -0.95 9.88 -12.46
CA PHE A 9 -1.58 9.85 -11.15
C PHE A 9 -1.50 11.19 -10.42
N PHE A 10 -0.31 11.79 -10.34
CA PHE A 10 -0.15 13.08 -9.65
C PHE A 10 -0.83 14.25 -10.39
N VAL A 11 -0.92 14.19 -11.73
CA VAL A 11 -1.75 15.14 -12.49
C VAL A 11 -3.24 14.97 -12.14
N ALA A 12 -3.73 13.73 -12.04
CA ALA A 12 -5.11 13.46 -11.68
C ALA A 12 -5.43 13.92 -10.25
N LEU A 13 -4.53 13.72 -9.29
CA LEU A 13 -4.68 14.24 -7.92
C LEU A 13 -4.69 15.78 -7.89
N PHE A 14 -3.78 16.43 -8.62
CA PHE A 14 -3.79 17.89 -8.76
C PHE A 14 -5.13 18.39 -9.28
N ALA A 15 -5.66 17.75 -10.34
CA ALA A 15 -6.94 18.13 -10.94
C ALA A 15 -8.14 17.85 -10.02
N THR A 16 -8.05 16.85 -9.14
CA THR A 16 -9.10 16.55 -8.15
C THR A 16 -9.10 17.59 -7.02
N GLY A 17 -7.92 18.08 -6.62
CA GLY A 17 -7.72 19.04 -5.53
C GLY A 17 -8.06 18.48 -4.14
N GLY A 18 -7.63 19.18 -3.11
CA GLY A 18 -7.99 18.87 -1.71
C GLY A 18 -7.55 17.47 -1.23
N THR A 19 -6.49 16.89 -1.82
CA THR A 19 -6.02 15.53 -1.51
C THR A 19 -4.50 15.50 -1.29
N ILE A 20 -4.03 14.50 -0.52
CA ILE A 20 -2.60 14.26 -0.27
C ILE A 20 -2.31 12.80 -0.60
N LEU A 21 -1.42 12.50 -1.56
CA LEU A 21 -0.97 11.14 -1.93
C LEU A 21 -2.04 10.21 -2.53
N THR A 22 -3.29 10.30 -2.08
CA THR A 22 -4.38 9.43 -2.50
C THR A 22 -5.70 10.20 -2.37
N PRO A 23 -6.73 9.88 -3.17
CA PRO A 23 -8.04 10.55 -3.09
C PRO A 23 -8.69 10.47 -1.70
N GLU A 24 -8.32 9.50 -0.88
CA GLU A 24 -8.87 9.27 0.46
C GLU A 24 -8.33 10.24 1.50
N LEU A 25 -7.05 10.64 1.39
CA LEU A 25 -6.40 11.55 2.33
C LEU A 25 -6.71 13.01 1.96
N ARG A 26 -7.64 13.62 2.68
CA ARG A 26 -8.13 14.98 2.42
C ARG A 26 -7.28 16.05 3.08
N THR A 27 -7.23 17.23 2.45
CA THR A 27 -6.55 18.41 3.00
C THR A 27 -7.23 19.69 2.55
N GLU A 28 -7.26 20.69 3.44
CA GLU A 28 -7.68 22.07 3.11
C GLU A 28 -6.50 22.92 2.64
N ALA A 29 -5.27 22.45 2.88
CA ALA A 29 -4.08 23.16 2.45
C ALA A 29 -3.94 23.13 0.92
N GLY A 30 -3.63 24.26 0.31
CA GLY A 30 -3.49 24.35 -1.15
C GLY A 30 -2.13 23.88 -1.68
N TRP A 31 -1.07 23.94 -0.87
CA TRP A 31 0.29 23.62 -1.32
C TRP A 31 0.50 22.14 -1.74
N PRO A 32 -0.18 21.11 -1.16
CA PRO A 32 0.02 19.73 -1.61
C PRO A 32 -0.37 19.52 -3.06
N ALA A 33 -1.43 20.18 -3.54
CA ALA A 33 -1.83 20.12 -4.95
C ALA A 33 -0.71 20.61 -5.88
N TRP A 34 -0.11 21.77 -5.57
CA TRP A 34 1.01 22.30 -6.36
C TRP A 34 2.25 21.42 -6.30
N LEU A 35 2.55 20.82 -5.15
CA LEU A 35 3.64 19.86 -5.05
C LEU A 35 3.37 18.60 -5.87
N GLN A 36 2.13 18.09 -5.91
CA GLN A 36 1.71 16.98 -6.77
C GLN A 36 1.93 17.32 -8.25
N PHE A 37 1.55 18.52 -8.69
CA PHE A 37 1.86 18.98 -10.04
C PHE A 37 3.36 19.06 -10.30
N GLY A 38 4.13 19.60 -9.36
CA GLY A 38 5.59 19.65 -9.42
C GLY A 38 6.24 18.28 -9.51
N ILE A 39 5.72 17.30 -8.76
CA ILE A 39 6.15 15.88 -8.88
C ILE A 39 5.92 15.39 -10.31
N ALA A 40 4.70 15.55 -10.84
CA ALA A 40 4.38 15.11 -12.20
C ALA A 40 5.30 15.76 -13.24
N ALA A 41 5.54 17.06 -13.16
CA ALA A 41 6.47 17.77 -14.03
C ALA A 41 7.91 17.28 -13.89
N GLY A 42 8.38 17.00 -12.66
CA GLY A 42 9.70 16.44 -12.40
C GLY A 42 9.90 15.03 -12.97
N LEU A 43 8.82 14.30 -13.24
CA LEU A 43 8.87 12.96 -13.83
C LEU A 43 9.00 12.96 -15.36
N LEU A 44 8.94 14.11 -16.04
CA LEU A 44 9.11 14.19 -17.48
C LEU A 44 10.54 13.80 -17.91
N TRP A 45 11.54 14.11 -17.11
CA TRP A 45 12.94 13.77 -17.41
C TRP A 45 13.53 12.82 -16.37
N ALA A 46 14.41 11.91 -16.82
CA ALA A 46 15.04 10.93 -15.92
C ALA A 46 15.93 11.60 -14.85
N ARG A 47 16.55 12.73 -15.17
CA ARG A 47 17.46 13.46 -14.26
C ARG A 47 16.72 14.12 -13.10
N THR A 48 15.47 14.52 -13.30
CA THR A 48 14.64 15.22 -12.32
C THR A 48 13.77 14.25 -11.51
N CYS A 49 13.77 12.95 -11.81
CA CYS A 49 13.01 11.97 -11.04
C CYS A 49 13.35 11.94 -9.55
N VAL A 50 14.59 12.32 -9.17
CA VAL A 50 14.96 12.45 -7.75
C VAL A 50 14.11 13.50 -7.03
N LEU A 51 13.82 14.63 -7.70
CA LEU A 51 12.94 15.68 -7.14
C LEU A 51 11.52 15.17 -6.97
N GLY A 52 11.02 14.38 -7.95
CA GLY A 52 9.73 13.71 -7.83
C GLY A 52 9.69 12.74 -6.63
N GLY A 53 10.76 11.95 -6.44
CA GLY A 53 10.89 11.09 -5.27
C GLY A 53 10.90 11.84 -3.94
N LEU A 54 11.66 12.93 -3.85
CA LEU A 54 11.69 13.81 -2.67
C LEU A 54 10.32 14.45 -2.42
N GLY A 55 9.64 14.91 -3.47
CA GLY A 55 8.27 15.45 -3.35
C GLY A 55 7.29 14.44 -2.77
N ILE A 56 7.37 13.17 -3.19
CA ILE A 56 6.55 12.08 -2.61
C ILE A 56 6.88 11.91 -1.12
N LEU A 57 8.15 11.92 -0.72
CA LEU A 57 8.52 11.81 0.70
C LEU A 57 8.01 12.99 1.53
N VAL A 58 8.02 14.21 0.99
CA VAL A 58 7.45 15.39 1.67
C VAL A 58 5.94 15.22 1.87
N LEU A 59 5.21 14.79 0.82
CA LEU A 59 3.77 14.52 0.94
C LEU A 59 3.49 13.39 1.93
N TYR A 60 4.29 12.32 1.91
CA TYR A 60 4.15 11.20 2.82
C TYR A 60 4.39 11.60 4.28
N GLY A 61 5.45 12.38 4.54
CA GLY A 61 5.74 12.91 5.88
C GLY A 61 4.64 13.86 6.38
N HIS A 62 4.10 14.71 5.49
CA HIS A 62 2.98 15.58 5.84
C HIS A 62 1.70 14.78 6.13
N ALA A 63 1.38 13.79 5.30
CA ALA A 63 0.24 12.90 5.53
C ALA A 63 0.41 12.11 6.84
N MET A 64 1.61 11.60 7.14
CA MET A 64 1.92 10.87 8.37
C MET A 64 1.73 11.76 9.61
N ALA A 65 2.16 13.02 9.55
CA ALA A 65 1.96 13.98 10.64
C ALA A 65 0.48 14.34 10.86
N ARG A 66 -0.35 14.23 9.82
CA ARG A 66 -1.78 14.56 9.88
C ARG A 66 -2.67 13.39 10.25
N TYR A 67 -2.37 12.20 9.74
CA TYR A 67 -3.21 11.01 9.84
C TYR A 67 -2.66 9.92 10.76
N GLY A 68 -1.42 10.07 11.24
CA GLY A 68 -0.76 9.09 12.08
C GLY A 68 0.03 8.04 11.30
N VAL A 69 0.93 7.37 12.03
CA VAL A 69 1.83 6.35 11.45
C VAL A 69 1.05 5.09 11.06
N PHE A 70 0.08 4.69 11.87
CA PHE A 70 -0.73 3.50 11.63
C PHE A 70 -1.50 3.62 10.31
N HIS A 71 -2.16 4.74 10.07
CA HIS A 71 -2.90 4.97 8.84
C HIS A 71 -1.99 5.03 7.60
N LEU A 72 -0.78 5.59 7.74
CA LEU A 72 0.17 5.64 6.63
C LEU A 72 0.87 4.28 6.36
N ALA A 73 0.74 3.32 7.28
CA ALA A 73 1.21 1.94 7.06
C ALA A 73 0.47 1.21 5.93
N ASP A 74 -0.69 1.70 5.51
CA ASP A 74 -1.43 1.21 4.32
C ASP A 74 -0.73 1.57 3.01
N TYR A 75 0.13 2.59 3.02
CA TYR A 75 0.70 3.20 1.83
C TYR A 75 2.23 3.09 1.68
N PRO A 76 2.92 1.99 2.09
CA PRO A 76 4.38 1.86 1.97
C PRO A 76 4.84 1.87 0.51
N MET A 77 3.92 1.61 -0.44
CA MET A 77 4.18 1.71 -1.87
C MET A 77 4.71 3.09 -2.26
N PHE A 78 4.25 4.18 -1.66
CA PHE A 78 4.75 5.52 -1.99
C PHE A 78 6.20 5.71 -1.57
N LEU A 79 6.66 5.09 -0.48
CA LEU A 79 8.08 5.07 -0.11
C LEU A 79 8.90 4.29 -1.15
N GLY A 80 8.37 3.17 -1.61
CA GLY A 80 8.99 2.39 -2.68
C GLY A 80 9.05 3.14 -4.01
N LEU A 81 7.99 3.84 -4.39
CA LEU A 81 7.95 4.70 -5.58
C LEU A 81 8.95 5.85 -5.47
N ALA A 82 9.02 6.52 -4.32
CA ALA A 82 9.99 7.59 -4.07
C ALA A 82 11.43 7.09 -4.24
N ALA A 83 11.77 5.96 -3.64
CA ALA A 83 13.08 5.32 -3.77
C ALA A 83 13.35 4.88 -5.22
N TYR A 84 12.39 4.26 -5.89
CA TYR A 84 12.51 3.87 -7.30
C TYR A 84 12.85 5.08 -8.19
N LEU A 85 12.14 6.20 -8.00
CA LEU A 85 12.33 7.42 -8.78
C LEU A 85 13.68 8.07 -8.48
N ALA A 86 14.07 8.17 -7.21
CA ALA A 86 15.38 8.70 -6.82
C ALA A 86 16.53 7.87 -7.42
N LEU A 87 16.43 6.55 -7.34
CA LEU A 87 17.42 5.63 -7.90
C LEU A 87 17.44 5.63 -9.43
N THR A 88 16.39 6.14 -10.08
CA THR A 88 16.37 6.29 -11.54
C THR A 88 17.36 7.37 -12.01
N SER A 89 17.57 8.40 -11.21
CA SER A 89 18.48 9.52 -11.52
C SER A 89 19.95 9.24 -11.19
N THR A 90 20.25 8.15 -10.46
CA THR A 90 21.62 7.86 -10.03
C THR A 90 22.52 7.34 -11.16
N ALA A 91 23.79 7.73 -11.17
CA ALA A 91 24.79 7.21 -12.08
C ALA A 91 25.22 5.77 -11.76
N SER A 92 25.11 5.35 -10.49
CA SER A 92 25.55 4.02 -10.03
C SER A 92 24.65 2.90 -10.55
N ALA A 93 25.21 2.00 -11.36
CA ALA A 93 24.51 0.81 -11.87
C ALA A 93 24.05 -0.11 -10.72
N ARG A 94 24.87 -0.24 -9.65
CA ARG A 94 24.55 -1.05 -8.45
C ARG A 94 23.31 -0.51 -7.74
N LEU A 95 23.21 0.80 -7.56
CA LEU A 95 22.05 1.43 -6.93
C LEU A 95 20.82 1.33 -7.84
N ARG A 96 20.97 1.55 -9.14
CA ARG A 96 19.85 1.37 -10.10
C ARG A 96 19.27 -0.04 -10.08
N ALA A 97 20.08 -1.06 -9.81
CA ALA A 97 19.63 -2.45 -9.74
C ALA A 97 18.69 -2.71 -8.54
N LEU A 98 18.69 -1.85 -7.52
CA LEU A 98 17.81 -1.96 -6.34
C LEU A 98 16.38 -1.45 -6.59
N ARG A 99 16.13 -0.71 -7.67
CA ARG A 99 14.83 -0.11 -7.96
C ARG A 99 13.68 -1.11 -7.93
N MET A 100 13.81 -2.19 -8.70
CA MET A 100 12.75 -3.20 -8.78
C MET A 100 12.60 -4.01 -7.48
N PRO A 101 13.67 -4.52 -6.85
CA PRO A 101 13.55 -5.13 -5.52
C PRO A 101 12.82 -4.27 -4.49
N ILE A 102 13.10 -2.97 -4.44
CA ILE A 102 12.44 -2.04 -3.51
C ILE A 102 10.96 -1.88 -3.87
N LEU A 103 10.64 -1.74 -5.17
CA LEU A 103 9.27 -1.64 -5.65
C LEU A 103 8.46 -2.91 -5.28
N TYR A 104 9.02 -4.10 -5.53
CA TYR A 104 8.38 -5.36 -5.14
C TYR A 104 8.12 -5.41 -3.62
N ALA A 105 9.14 -5.10 -2.82
CA ALA A 105 9.01 -5.14 -1.37
C ALA A 105 7.92 -4.19 -0.87
N SER A 106 7.92 -2.93 -1.32
CA SER A 106 6.98 -1.91 -0.84
C SER A 106 5.53 -2.15 -1.28
N VAL A 107 5.32 -2.55 -2.55
CA VAL A 107 3.97 -2.87 -3.05
C VAL A 107 3.41 -4.09 -2.34
N CYS A 108 4.19 -5.19 -2.27
CA CYS A 108 3.71 -6.40 -1.61
C CYS A 108 3.49 -6.21 -0.11
N THR A 109 4.30 -5.37 0.57
CA THR A 109 4.08 -5.04 1.98
C THR A 109 2.74 -4.32 2.18
N GLY A 110 2.41 -3.31 1.36
CA GLY A 110 1.12 -2.62 1.45
C GLY A 110 -0.07 -3.55 1.19
N LEU A 111 0.03 -4.41 0.17
CA LEU A 111 -1.04 -5.36 -0.14
C LEU A 111 -1.21 -6.44 0.95
N MET A 112 -0.12 -6.93 1.54
CA MET A 112 -0.21 -7.82 2.70
C MET A 112 -0.83 -7.13 3.91
N TRP A 113 -0.52 -5.84 4.13
CA TRP A 113 -1.12 -5.04 5.19
C TRP A 113 -2.63 -4.89 4.99
N ALA A 114 -3.07 -4.51 3.78
CA ALA A 114 -4.50 -4.43 3.43
C ALA A 114 -5.23 -5.78 3.59
N GLY A 115 -4.55 -6.90 3.35
CA GLY A 115 -5.07 -8.24 3.64
C GLY A 115 -5.32 -8.47 5.14
N ILE A 116 -4.38 -8.04 6.01
CA ILE A 116 -4.55 -8.11 7.48
C ILE A 116 -5.72 -7.24 7.95
N GLU A 117 -5.86 -6.04 7.39
CA GLU A 117 -6.96 -5.13 7.74
C GLU A 117 -8.33 -5.78 7.50
N LYS A 118 -8.50 -6.50 6.39
CA LYS A 118 -9.71 -7.24 6.07
C LYS A 118 -10.05 -8.31 7.11
N TRP A 119 -9.05 -8.88 7.78
CA TRP A 119 -9.24 -9.84 8.86
C TRP A 119 -9.44 -9.17 10.23
N ALA A 120 -8.70 -8.08 10.48
CA ALA A 120 -8.76 -7.38 11.77
C ALA A 120 -10.06 -6.57 11.92
N TYR A 121 -10.53 -5.93 10.85
CA TYR A 121 -11.69 -5.03 10.85
C TYR A 121 -12.59 -5.22 9.61
N PRO A 122 -13.16 -6.42 9.40
CA PRO A 122 -14.00 -6.72 8.22
C PRO A 122 -15.22 -5.80 8.13
N GLN A 123 -15.71 -5.32 9.27
CA GLN A 123 -16.88 -4.45 9.37
C GLN A 123 -16.70 -3.09 8.68
N TRP A 124 -15.50 -2.63 8.43
CA TRP A 124 -15.27 -1.37 7.70
C TRP A 124 -15.71 -1.46 6.24
N THR A 125 -15.70 -2.67 5.67
CA THR A 125 -16.11 -2.92 4.29
C THR A 125 -17.60 -3.31 4.18
N PHE A 126 -18.26 -3.69 5.26
CA PHE A 126 -19.65 -4.16 5.20
C PHE A 126 -20.62 -3.16 4.56
N PRO A 127 -20.58 -1.84 4.84
CA PRO A 127 -21.48 -0.89 4.17
C PRO A 127 -21.32 -0.87 2.65
N LEU A 128 -20.09 -1.14 2.16
CA LEU A 128 -19.80 -1.24 0.74
C LEU A 128 -20.39 -2.52 0.14
N LEU A 129 -20.27 -3.65 0.83
CA LEU A 129 -20.82 -4.94 0.41
C LEU A 129 -22.35 -4.92 0.46
N ASP A 130 -22.95 -4.28 1.46
CA ASP A 130 -24.40 -4.09 1.56
C ASP A 130 -24.96 -3.24 0.40
N ALA A 131 -24.21 -2.22 -0.02
CA ALA A 131 -24.58 -1.40 -1.17
C ALA A 131 -24.39 -2.14 -2.51
N ARG A 132 -23.56 -3.21 -2.54
CA ARG A 132 -23.21 -3.98 -3.74
C ARG A 132 -23.16 -5.49 -3.44
N PRO A 133 -24.30 -6.12 -3.11
CA PRO A 133 -24.32 -7.51 -2.66
C PRO A 133 -23.81 -8.52 -3.69
N TYR A 134 -23.83 -8.17 -4.99
CA TYR A 134 -23.30 -9.02 -6.05
C TYR A 134 -21.77 -9.25 -5.95
N LEU A 135 -21.03 -8.36 -5.28
CA LEU A 135 -19.58 -8.50 -5.10
C LEU A 135 -19.22 -9.74 -4.27
N THR A 136 -20.09 -10.13 -3.34
CA THR A 136 -19.85 -11.29 -2.47
C THR A 136 -20.14 -12.63 -3.16
N LEU A 137 -20.74 -12.62 -4.36
CA LEU A 137 -21.18 -13.83 -5.08
C LEU A 137 -22.07 -14.75 -4.24
N GLY A 138 -22.86 -14.18 -3.32
CA GLY A 138 -23.73 -14.90 -2.40
C GLY A 138 -23.04 -15.46 -1.14
N VAL A 139 -21.75 -15.22 -0.96
CA VAL A 139 -21.03 -15.55 0.26
C VAL A 139 -21.39 -14.54 1.37
N PRO A 140 -21.61 -14.97 2.62
CA PRO A 140 -21.83 -14.04 3.74
C PRO A 140 -20.70 -13.00 3.83
N PRO A 141 -20.99 -11.70 4.11
CA PRO A 141 -19.97 -10.64 4.10
C PRO A 141 -18.75 -10.93 4.96
N GLY A 142 -18.92 -11.52 6.15
CA GLY A 142 -17.81 -11.90 7.03
C GLY A 142 -16.88 -12.93 6.39
N ASP A 143 -17.44 -13.99 5.82
CA ASP A 143 -16.68 -15.05 5.16
C ASP A 143 -16.02 -14.53 3.88
N PHE A 144 -16.71 -13.66 3.13
CA PHE A 144 -16.15 -12.99 1.97
C PHE A 144 -14.91 -12.17 2.34
N MET A 145 -14.94 -11.42 3.44
CA MET A 145 -13.79 -10.62 3.88
C MET A 145 -12.60 -11.50 4.31
N VAL A 146 -12.86 -12.64 4.94
CA VAL A 146 -11.82 -13.63 5.26
C VAL A 146 -11.17 -14.16 3.99
N LEU A 147 -11.96 -14.54 2.99
CA LEU A 147 -11.45 -15.04 1.71
C LEU A 147 -10.73 -13.94 0.92
N ALA A 148 -11.27 -12.74 0.86
CA ALA A 148 -10.66 -11.60 0.16
C ALA A 148 -9.30 -11.24 0.77
N GLY A 149 -9.20 -11.17 2.11
CA GLY A 149 -7.94 -10.95 2.80
C GLY A 149 -6.93 -12.06 2.54
N LEU A 150 -7.37 -13.34 2.52
CA LEU A 150 -6.51 -14.48 2.21
C LEU A 150 -5.97 -14.42 0.78
N VAL A 151 -6.83 -14.12 -0.20
CA VAL A 151 -6.43 -14.03 -1.61
C VAL A 151 -5.42 -12.90 -1.80
N GLU A 152 -5.69 -11.71 -1.25
CA GLU A 152 -4.82 -10.56 -1.41
C GLU A 152 -3.47 -10.76 -0.71
N PHE A 153 -3.48 -11.21 0.54
CA PHE A 153 -2.25 -11.51 1.28
C PHE A 153 -1.42 -12.61 0.60
N ALA A 154 -2.07 -13.71 0.20
CA ALA A 154 -1.38 -14.84 -0.43
C ALA A 154 -0.80 -14.45 -1.79
N LEU A 155 -1.52 -13.68 -2.62
CA LEU A 155 -0.99 -13.20 -3.90
C LEU A 155 0.20 -12.26 -3.69
N ALA A 156 0.09 -11.32 -2.76
CA ALA A 156 1.17 -10.38 -2.45
C ALA A 156 2.41 -11.11 -1.91
N PHE A 157 2.23 -12.05 -0.97
CA PHE A 157 3.31 -12.91 -0.47
C PHE A 157 3.94 -13.75 -1.58
N TYR A 158 3.12 -14.35 -2.45
CA TYR A 158 3.57 -15.12 -3.59
C TYR A 158 4.38 -14.28 -4.59
N ILE A 159 3.92 -13.07 -4.89
CA ILE A 159 4.62 -12.12 -5.76
C ILE A 159 5.97 -11.73 -5.13
N LEU A 160 6.04 -11.53 -3.82
CA LEU A 160 7.28 -11.15 -3.13
C LEU A 160 8.29 -12.29 -3.08
N THR A 161 7.85 -13.53 -2.88
CA THR A 161 8.71 -14.71 -2.75
C THR A 161 9.11 -15.32 -4.10
N GLY A 162 8.40 -15.00 -5.18
CA GLY A 162 8.71 -15.45 -6.54
C GLY A 162 8.56 -16.97 -6.74
N LEU A 163 7.57 -17.59 -6.12
CA LEU A 163 7.33 -19.05 -6.18
C LEU A 163 6.75 -19.49 -7.54
N GLY A 164 7.55 -19.48 -8.60
CA GLY A 164 7.14 -20.05 -9.89
C GLY A 164 6.32 -19.10 -10.77
N LEU A 165 4.99 -19.16 -10.74
CA LEU A 165 4.08 -18.43 -11.64
C LEU A 165 3.95 -16.91 -11.31
N LEU A 166 5.07 -16.21 -11.08
CA LEU A 166 5.12 -14.80 -10.70
C LEU A 166 4.23 -13.90 -11.58
N ARG A 167 4.31 -14.09 -12.90
CA ARG A 167 3.51 -13.29 -13.84
C ARG A 167 2.02 -13.56 -13.73
N LEU A 168 1.62 -14.79 -13.42
CA LEU A 168 0.21 -15.11 -13.21
C LEU A 168 -0.33 -14.43 -11.97
N GLY A 169 0.42 -14.44 -10.85
CA GLY A 169 0.05 -13.72 -9.63
C GLY A 169 -0.07 -12.21 -9.86
N LEU A 170 0.89 -11.61 -10.58
CA LEU A 170 0.84 -10.20 -10.94
C LEU A 170 -0.34 -9.86 -11.85
N PHE A 171 -0.65 -10.73 -12.82
CA PHE A 171 -1.82 -10.56 -13.68
C PHE A 171 -3.12 -10.66 -12.90
N ALA A 172 -3.26 -11.68 -12.04
CA ALA A 172 -4.46 -11.87 -11.22
C ALA A 172 -4.71 -10.66 -10.32
N LEU A 173 -3.68 -10.17 -9.62
CA LEU A 173 -3.79 -9.01 -8.76
C LEU A 173 -4.12 -7.73 -9.55
N CYS A 174 -3.49 -7.53 -10.71
CA CYS A 174 -3.80 -6.40 -11.58
C CYS A 174 -5.25 -6.46 -12.07
N ALA A 175 -5.76 -7.66 -12.42
CA ALA A 175 -7.14 -7.86 -12.85
C ALA A 175 -8.14 -7.52 -11.73
N ILE A 176 -7.84 -7.86 -10.47
CA ILE A 176 -8.68 -7.50 -9.32
C ILE A 176 -8.78 -5.97 -9.18
N PHE A 177 -7.67 -5.23 -9.24
CA PHE A 177 -7.68 -3.77 -9.17
C PHE A 177 -8.40 -3.12 -10.36
N VAL A 178 -8.23 -3.66 -11.56
CA VAL A 178 -8.94 -3.14 -12.75
C VAL A 178 -10.43 -3.42 -12.64
N ALA A 179 -10.83 -4.60 -12.15
CA ALA A 179 -12.25 -4.93 -11.94
C ALA A 179 -12.89 -3.99 -10.90
N ALA A 180 -12.20 -3.66 -9.81
CA ALA A 180 -12.67 -2.71 -8.81
C ALA A 180 -13.02 -1.33 -9.40
N ILE A 181 -12.24 -0.84 -10.37
CA ILE A 181 -12.51 0.44 -11.04
C ILE A 181 -13.87 0.46 -11.72
N LEU A 182 -14.30 -0.67 -12.30
CA LEU A 182 -15.60 -0.77 -12.99
C LEU A 182 -16.76 -0.55 -12.02
N ASP A 183 -16.61 -0.99 -10.77
CA ASP A 183 -17.63 -0.87 -9.73
C ASP A 183 -17.57 0.45 -8.96
N PHE A 184 -16.37 0.94 -8.67
CA PHE A 184 -16.16 2.10 -7.77
C PHE A 184 -15.88 3.41 -8.52
N GLY A 185 -15.57 3.33 -9.80
CA GLY A 185 -15.54 4.47 -10.70
C GLY A 185 -14.28 5.33 -10.62
N LYS A 186 -14.44 6.63 -10.93
CA LYS A 186 -13.33 7.55 -11.23
C LYS A 186 -12.34 7.75 -10.08
N LEU A 187 -12.82 7.90 -8.84
CA LEU A 187 -11.93 8.16 -7.69
C LEU A 187 -11.10 6.93 -7.38
N ASP A 188 -11.71 5.76 -7.47
CA ASP A 188 -11.04 4.48 -7.29
C ASP A 188 -9.99 4.24 -8.39
N ALA A 189 -10.35 4.57 -9.64
CA ALA A 189 -9.40 4.53 -10.76
C ALA A 189 -8.16 5.39 -10.49
N ILE A 190 -8.32 6.59 -9.93
CA ILE A 190 -7.20 7.46 -9.56
C ILE A 190 -6.40 6.81 -8.44
N GLY A 191 -7.05 6.35 -7.36
CA GLY A 191 -6.38 5.74 -6.21
C GLY A 191 -5.55 4.50 -6.57
N HIS A 192 -6.08 3.65 -7.45
CA HIS A 192 -5.41 2.41 -7.87
C HIS A 192 -4.37 2.59 -8.99
N LEU A 193 -4.34 3.73 -9.69
CA LEU A 193 -3.44 3.96 -10.82
C LEU A 193 -1.96 3.71 -10.49
N PRO A 194 -1.38 4.17 -9.37
CA PRO A 194 0.02 3.90 -9.06
C PRO A 194 0.28 2.42 -8.77
N THR A 195 -0.66 1.72 -8.11
CA THR A 195 -0.58 0.28 -7.85
C THR A 195 -0.60 -0.51 -9.17
N ILE A 196 -1.57 -0.22 -10.04
CA ILE A 196 -1.67 -0.86 -11.37
C ILE A 196 -0.39 -0.59 -12.18
N ALA A 197 0.10 0.66 -12.22
CA ALA A 197 1.33 1.00 -12.91
C ALA A 197 2.55 0.24 -12.36
N ALA A 198 2.62 0.06 -11.05
CA ALA A 198 3.66 -0.72 -10.39
C ALA A 198 3.55 -2.22 -10.74
N LEU A 199 2.36 -2.82 -10.65
CA LEU A 199 2.12 -4.22 -10.99
C LEU A 199 2.47 -4.52 -12.45
N VAL A 200 2.09 -3.63 -13.38
CA VAL A 200 2.46 -3.76 -14.80
C VAL A 200 3.97 -3.63 -14.99
N ALA A 201 4.64 -2.70 -14.28
CA ALA A 201 6.09 -2.60 -14.33
C ALA A 201 6.79 -3.86 -13.81
N MET A 202 6.29 -4.43 -12.73
CA MET A 202 6.76 -5.69 -12.14
C MET A 202 6.54 -6.88 -13.10
N PHE A 203 5.37 -6.95 -13.75
CA PHE A 203 5.03 -7.96 -14.74
C PHE A 203 5.99 -7.96 -15.92
N LEU A 204 6.28 -6.77 -16.46
CA LEU A 204 7.21 -6.61 -17.60
C LEU A 204 8.67 -6.90 -17.20
N HIS A 205 9.05 -6.53 -15.98
CA HIS A 205 10.42 -6.76 -15.49
C HIS A 205 10.68 -8.25 -15.18
N GLY A 206 9.71 -8.93 -14.54
CA GLY A 206 9.88 -10.29 -14.07
C GLY A 206 10.71 -10.40 -12.78
N PRO A 207 11.29 -11.60 -12.50
CA PRO A 207 11.98 -11.87 -11.24
C PRO A 207 13.22 -10.99 -11.03
N THR A 208 13.48 -10.63 -9.78
CA THR A 208 14.63 -9.85 -9.34
C THR A 208 15.63 -10.70 -8.53
N PRO A 209 16.83 -10.17 -8.19
CA PRO A 209 17.73 -10.84 -7.25
C PRO A 209 17.11 -11.12 -5.86
N LEU A 210 16.12 -10.32 -5.44
CA LEU A 210 15.37 -10.54 -4.21
C LEU A 210 14.65 -11.90 -4.24
N HIS A 211 13.93 -12.17 -5.33
CA HIS A 211 13.23 -13.45 -5.51
C HIS A 211 14.16 -14.65 -5.41
N ARG A 212 15.33 -14.58 -6.06
CA ARG A 212 16.34 -15.66 -5.99
C ARG A 212 16.85 -15.90 -4.57
N ARG A 213 16.94 -14.85 -3.73
CA ARG A 213 17.35 -14.98 -2.33
C ARG A 213 16.24 -15.56 -1.46
N LEU A 214 15.00 -15.11 -1.65
CA LEU A 214 13.84 -15.55 -0.87
C LEU A 214 13.41 -16.97 -1.25
N HIS A 215 13.45 -17.30 -2.53
CA HIS A 215 13.03 -18.62 -3.02
C HIS A 215 13.99 -19.73 -2.57
N GLY A 216 15.29 -19.48 -2.56
CA GLY A 216 16.33 -20.47 -2.23
C GLY A 216 16.33 -21.69 -3.15
N ALA A 217 17.40 -22.47 -3.13
CA ALA A 217 17.48 -23.74 -3.85
C ALA A 217 16.70 -24.81 -3.08
N GLY A 218 15.51 -25.17 -3.57
CA GLY A 218 14.71 -26.23 -2.98
C GLY A 218 15.33 -27.61 -3.24
N ARG A 219 15.21 -28.50 -2.26
CA ARG A 219 15.60 -29.92 -2.38
C ARG A 219 14.37 -30.81 -2.53
N GLY A 220 13.47 -30.47 -3.48
CA GLY A 220 12.25 -31.20 -3.79
C GLY A 220 10.95 -30.48 -3.38
N LEU A 221 9.87 -30.80 -4.07
CA LEU A 221 8.55 -30.14 -3.94
C LEU A 221 8.01 -30.10 -2.50
N LEU A 222 8.19 -31.18 -1.74
CA LEU A 222 7.70 -31.24 -0.37
C LEU A 222 8.45 -30.29 0.58
N ALA A 223 9.77 -30.19 0.41
CA ALA A 223 10.61 -29.28 1.21
C ALA A 223 10.32 -27.82 0.84
N GLU A 224 10.10 -27.53 -0.43
CA GLU A 224 9.69 -26.20 -0.91
C GLU A 224 8.31 -25.82 -0.39
N GLY A 225 7.31 -26.71 -0.48
CA GLY A 225 5.96 -26.49 0.03
C GLY A 225 5.95 -26.24 1.54
N ARG A 226 6.69 -27.06 2.32
CA ARG A 226 6.81 -26.85 3.77
C ARG A 226 7.45 -25.50 4.09
N ARG A 227 8.53 -25.13 3.40
CA ARG A 227 9.21 -23.86 3.61
C ARG A 227 8.29 -22.68 3.25
N ALA A 228 7.59 -22.76 2.13
CA ALA A 228 6.63 -21.73 1.72
C ALA A 228 5.50 -21.58 2.75
N GLY A 229 4.92 -22.69 3.23
CA GLY A 229 3.88 -22.68 4.25
C GLY A 229 4.35 -22.09 5.58
N VAL A 230 5.55 -22.48 6.06
CA VAL A 230 6.13 -21.91 7.29
C VAL A 230 6.42 -20.41 7.12
N SER A 231 6.98 -20.00 5.97
CA SER A 231 7.27 -18.59 5.70
C SER A 231 6.00 -17.76 5.56
N PHE A 232 4.94 -18.32 4.96
CA PHE A 232 3.63 -17.69 4.87
C PHE A 232 3.01 -17.49 6.25
N ALA A 233 2.96 -18.54 7.08
CA ALA A 233 2.44 -18.45 8.45
C ALA A 233 3.23 -17.45 9.28
N ALA A 234 4.56 -17.46 9.18
CA ALA A 234 5.42 -16.49 9.88
C ALA A 234 5.15 -15.05 9.40
N ALA A 235 4.94 -14.83 8.10
CA ALA A 235 4.56 -13.52 7.55
C ALA A 235 3.21 -13.07 8.10
N VAL A 236 2.18 -13.93 8.10
CA VAL A 236 0.87 -13.61 8.68
C VAL A 236 1.00 -13.19 10.15
N CYS A 237 1.70 -13.99 10.96
CA CYS A 237 1.92 -13.67 12.38
C CYS A 237 2.66 -12.34 12.57
N LEU A 238 3.70 -12.09 11.77
CA LEU A 238 4.48 -10.85 11.83
C LEU A 238 3.62 -9.63 11.49
N PHE A 239 2.83 -9.72 10.42
CA PHE A 239 1.97 -8.62 9.99
C PHE A 239 0.86 -8.36 10.99
N PHE A 240 0.22 -9.38 11.58
CA PHE A 240 -0.74 -9.20 12.68
C PHE A 240 -0.10 -8.53 13.89
N ALA A 241 1.09 -8.99 14.30
CA ALA A 241 1.80 -8.39 15.42
C ALA A 241 2.15 -6.91 15.16
N ALA A 242 2.60 -6.59 13.93
CA ALA A 242 2.90 -5.22 13.54
C ALA A 242 1.64 -4.36 13.50
N TYR A 243 0.53 -4.88 12.93
CA TYR A 243 -0.76 -4.18 12.83
C TYR A 243 -1.29 -3.78 14.20
N TYR A 244 -1.47 -4.76 15.09
CA TYR A 244 -1.98 -4.48 16.43
C TYR A 244 -0.97 -3.73 17.32
N GLY A 245 0.33 -3.94 17.11
CA GLY A 245 1.39 -3.20 17.81
C GLY A 245 1.36 -1.71 17.48
N LEU A 246 1.29 -1.35 16.19
CA LEU A 246 1.18 0.05 15.76
C LEU A 246 -0.12 0.69 16.20
N GLN A 247 -1.24 -0.01 16.05
CA GLN A 247 -2.55 0.48 16.51
C GLN A 247 -2.54 0.78 18.00
N HIS A 248 -1.96 -0.12 18.81
CA HIS A 248 -1.90 0.06 20.26
C HIS A 248 -0.99 1.24 20.64
N ALA A 249 0.14 1.42 19.95
CA ALA A 249 1.02 2.55 20.18
C ALA A 249 0.32 3.88 19.90
N GLU A 250 -0.39 3.99 18.77
CA GLU A 250 -1.09 5.23 18.41
C GLU A 250 -2.25 5.56 19.37
N HIS A 251 -2.94 4.54 19.90
CA HIS A 251 -3.99 4.76 20.91
C HIS A 251 -3.42 5.21 22.27
N ARG A 252 -2.23 4.76 22.66
CA ARG A 252 -1.53 5.23 23.84
C ARG A 252 -1.13 6.69 23.70
N ASP A 253 -0.48 7.05 22.59
CA ASP A 253 -0.06 8.42 22.32
C ASP A 253 -1.25 9.39 22.32
N ALA A 254 -2.39 8.96 21.75
CA ALA A 254 -3.63 9.74 21.75
C ALA A 254 -4.28 9.87 23.15
N ALA A 255 -4.09 8.88 24.03
CA ALA A 255 -4.55 8.94 25.42
C ALA A 255 -3.65 9.85 26.25
N ASP A 256 -2.34 9.76 26.09
CA ASP A 256 -1.36 10.58 26.80
C ASP A 256 -1.44 12.05 26.39
N ALA A 257 -1.68 12.34 25.10
CA ALA A 257 -1.88 13.70 24.59
C ALA A 257 -3.15 14.38 25.14
N ARG A 258 -4.16 13.60 25.57
CA ARG A 258 -5.38 14.14 26.20
C ARG A 258 -5.20 14.48 27.67
N GLY A 259 -4.11 14.09 28.33
CA GLY A 259 -3.66 14.46 29.67
C GLY A 259 -4.69 14.32 30.80
N PRO A 260 -4.28 14.45 32.07
CA PRO A 260 -5.17 14.34 33.23
C PRO A 260 -6.26 15.44 33.31
N VAL A 261 -6.16 16.50 32.50
CA VAL A 261 -7.14 17.61 32.48
C VAL A 261 -8.53 17.15 31.98
N ALA A 262 -8.60 16.18 31.06
CA ALA A 262 -9.88 15.68 30.57
C ALA A 262 -10.60 14.73 31.57
N LEU A 263 -9.87 14.13 32.50
CA LEU A 263 -10.44 13.25 33.53
C LEU A 263 -11.06 14.11 34.65
N ALA A 264 -10.45 15.25 34.98
CA ALA A 264 -10.96 16.19 36.00
C ALA A 264 -12.27 16.88 35.59
N ALA A 265 -12.47 17.12 34.29
CA ALA A 265 -13.70 17.70 33.75
C ALA A 265 -14.91 16.76 33.79
N ARG A 266 -14.69 15.43 33.82
CA ARG A 266 -15.78 14.42 33.94
C ARG A 266 -16.18 14.11 35.37
N THR A 267 -15.30 14.31 36.34
CA THR A 267 -15.57 14.08 37.77
C THR A 267 -16.13 15.34 38.51
N GLY A 268 -15.96 16.54 37.93
CA GLY A 268 -16.47 17.78 38.50
C GLY A 268 -17.93 18.14 38.21
N GLY A 269 -18.64 17.31 37.42
CA GLY A 269 -20.04 17.57 37.00
C GLY A 269 -21.12 16.85 37.76
N GLN A 270 -20.82 16.14 38.85
CA GLN A 270 -21.80 15.39 39.64
C GLN A 270 -21.89 15.88 41.11
N VAL A 271 -21.81 17.16 41.36
CA VAL A 271 -22.26 17.73 42.66
C VAL A 271 -22.96 19.06 42.35
N ARG A 272 -24.27 18.99 42.08
CA ARG A 272 -25.31 19.93 42.50
C ARG A 272 -26.69 19.42 42.09
#